data_43f0fff43b4596ac84a1523dc7b8b963
#
_entry.id   43f0fff43b4596ac84a1523dc7b8b963
#
_cell.length_a   1.000
_cell.length_b   1.000
_cell.length_c   1.000
_cell.angle_alpha   90.00
_cell.angle_beta   90.00
_cell.angle_gamma   90.00
#
_symmetry.space_group_name_H-M   'P 1'
#
loop_
_entity.id
_entity.type
_entity.pdbx_description
1 polymer ?
#
loop_
_entity_poly.entity_id
_entity_poly.type
_entity_poly.pdbx_seq_one_letter_code
_entity_poly.pdbx_strand_id
1 'polypeptide(L)'
;MLNTPFTHKHIALGAKMAPFAGYNMPISYTGINDEHAAVRNSAGVFDVSHMGEFVLKGEHALDLIQRVTSNDASVLEDGKAQYSCLPNTTGGIVDDLLVYCVEKNKVYMLVVNASNIEKDWNWISSFNTNGVEMHNISAKTALLAVQGPNATKIVQSMTQMDVLNLPYYSFVKGDMLGIDNVLISATGYTGAGGVEIYFEDINDNANKVWDALFEAGAEFGLKPIGLGARDTLRLEMGFCLYGNDIDDTTSPLEAGLGWITKFNKTFTNSENLAAQKAAGVTKKLVGFEMIDRGIPRHYYVIKDAAGNEIGTVTSGTQAPSLGKAVGLGYVAIEHAAVGSEIFIDIRNTLVKAKVVKFPFK
;
A
#
# COMPACT_ATOMS: atom_id res chain seq x y z
N MET A 1 -20.06 -1.49 -11.94
CA MET A 1 -18.98 -2.07 -11.15
C MET A 1 -18.03 -2.75 -12.12
N LEU A 2 -16.75 -2.43 -12.06
CA LEU A 2 -15.71 -2.99 -12.93
C LEU A 2 -15.31 -4.39 -12.45
N ASN A 3 -14.74 -5.16 -13.35
CA ASN A 3 -14.13 -6.46 -13.06
C ASN A 3 -12.64 -6.39 -13.37
N THR A 4 -11.83 -7.11 -12.59
CA THR A 4 -10.44 -7.38 -12.93
C THR A 4 -10.36 -8.54 -13.93
N PRO A 5 -9.22 -8.74 -14.58
CA PRO A 5 -9.01 -9.91 -15.44
C PRO A 5 -9.25 -11.25 -14.73
N PHE A 6 -9.11 -11.28 -13.40
CA PHE A 6 -9.22 -12.49 -12.57
C PHE A 6 -10.59 -12.68 -11.91
N THR A 7 -11.55 -11.78 -12.08
CA THR A 7 -12.87 -11.85 -11.40
C THR A 7 -13.57 -13.20 -11.57
N HIS A 8 -13.50 -13.79 -12.76
CA HIS A 8 -14.09 -15.10 -13.04
C HIS A 8 -13.41 -16.25 -12.27
N LYS A 9 -12.07 -16.15 -12.03
CA LYS A 9 -11.32 -17.10 -11.20
C LYS A 9 -11.75 -17.00 -9.74
N HIS A 10 -11.93 -15.79 -9.23
CA HIS A 10 -12.40 -15.58 -7.84
C HIS A 10 -13.78 -16.18 -7.62
N ILE A 11 -14.70 -15.94 -8.54
CA ILE A 11 -16.05 -16.51 -8.48
C ILE A 11 -16.01 -18.04 -8.54
N ALA A 12 -15.21 -18.61 -9.46
CA ALA A 12 -15.06 -20.07 -9.60
C ALA A 12 -14.47 -20.74 -8.35
N LEU A 13 -13.60 -20.02 -7.62
CA LEU A 13 -13.02 -20.46 -6.34
C LEU A 13 -13.96 -20.24 -5.14
N GLY A 14 -15.17 -19.72 -5.35
CA GLY A 14 -16.14 -19.48 -4.29
C GLY A 14 -15.82 -18.31 -3.38
N ALA A 15 -15.06 -17.32 -3.87
CA ALA A 15 -14.73 -16.14 -3.09
C ALA A 15 -15.96 -15.36 -2.65
N LYS A 16 -15.93 -14.82 -1.44
CA LYS A 16 -16.88 -13.80 -1.00
C LYS A 16 -16.54 -12.50 -1.69
N MET A 17 -17.31 -12.12 -2.70
CA MET A 17 -17.12 -10.91 -3.49
C MET A 17 -17.83 -9.70 -2.86
N ALA A 18 -17.23 -8.51 -2.98
CA ALA A 18 -17.84 -7.24 -2.59
C ALA A 18 -17.30 -6.06 -3.43
N PRO A 19 -18.05 -4.94 -3.50
CA PRO A 19 -17.57 -3.71 -4.09
C PRO A 19 -16.36 -3.14 -3.31
N PHE A 20 -15.29 -2.81 -4.03
CA PHE A 20 -14.13 -2.11 -3.51
C PHE A 20 -13.53 -1.20 -4.59
N ALA A 21 -13.40 0.10 -4.30
CA ALA A 21 -12.86 1.11 -5.24
C ALA A 21 -13.48 1.04 -6.65
N GLY A 22 -14.78 0.75 -6.75
CA GLY A 22 -15.49 0.62 -8.03
C GLY A 22 -15.39 -0.75 -8.71
N TYR A 23 -14.60 -1.67 -8.18
CA TYR A 23 -14.42 -3.03 -8.68
C TYR A 23 -15.16 -4.08 -7.85
N ASN A 24 -15.45 -5.23 -8.48
CA ASN A 24 -15.95 -6.43 -7.82
C ASN A 24 -14.77 -7.28 -7.34
N MET A 25 -14.45 -7.20 -6.06
CA MET A 25 -13.21 -7.76 -5.49
C MET A 25 -13.47 -8.89 -4.50
N PRO A 26 -12.56 -9.88 -4.42
CA PRO A 26 -12.63 -10.94 -3.41
C PRO A 26 -12.26 -10.38 -2.03
N ILE A 27 -13.16 -10.52 -1.06
CA ILE A 27 -12.90 -10.16 0.34
C ILE A 27 -12.22 -11.31 1.08
N SER A 28 -12.66 -12.54 0.83
CA SER A 28 -12.06 -13.76 1.38
C SER A 28 -12.49 -14.98 0.58
N TYR A 29 -11.72 -16.06 0.71
CA TYR A 29 -11.99 -17.40 0.16
C TYR A 29 -12.24 -18.40 1.27
N THR A 30 -11.19 -18.79 2.00
CA THR A 30 -11.26 -19.76 3.10
C THR A 30 -11.43 -19.12 4.47
N GLY A 31 -11.30 -17.80 4.52
CA GLY A 31 -11.42 -16.98 5.72
C GLY A 31 -10.17 -16.19 6.05
N ILE A 32 -10.38 -14.99 6.60
CA ILE A 32 -9.33 -13.97 6.79
C ILE A 32 -8.13 -14.53 7.58
N ASN A 33 -8.37 -15.26 8.67
CA ASN A 33 -7.28 -15.77 9.51
C ASN A 33 -6.47 -16.87 8.82
N ASP A 34 -7.11 -17.76 8.08
CA ASP A 34 -6.45 -18.81 7.32
C ASP A 34 -5.62 -18.24 6.17
N GLU A 35 -6.17 -17.29 5.46
CA GLU A 35 -5.49 -16.58 4.38
C GLU A 35 -4.31 -15.75 4.89
N HIS A 36 -4.49 -15.03 6.00
CA HIS A 36 -3.41 -14.31 6.68
C HIS A 36 -2.26 -15.24 7.07
N ALA A 37 -2.60 -16.39 7.67
CA ALA A 37 -1.61 -17.40 8.09
C ALA A 37 -0.87 -17.98 6.88
N ALA A 38 -1.55 -18.21 5.75
CA ALA A 38 -0.91 -18.70 4.53
C ALA A 38 0.17 -17.74 4.03
N VAL A 39 -0.10 -16.43 4.01
CA VAL A 39 0.88 -15.40 3.63
C VAL A 39 2.05 -15.35 4.62
N ARG A 40 1.79 -15.40 5.92
CA ARG A 40 2.86 -15.35 6.94
C ARG A 40 3.77 -16.57 6.92
N ASN A 41 3.22 -17.75 6.64
CA ASN A 41 3.94 -19.03 6.83
C ASN A 41 4.41 -19.67 5.53
N SER A 42 3.83 -19.30 4.38
CA SER A 42 4.17 -19.89 3.08
C SER A 42 4.07 -18.91 1.94
N ALA A 43 2.94 -18.86 1.26
CA ALA A 43 2.68 -17.92 0.16
C ALA A 43 1.18 -17.71 -0.07
N GLY A 44 0.84 -16.49 -0.49
CA GLY A 44 -0.47 -16.14 -0.96
C GLY A 44 -0.41 -15.24 -2.19
N VAL A 45 -1.41 -15.33 -3.06
CA VAL A 45 -1.55 -14.47 -4.22
C VAL A 45 -2.79 -13.58 -4.07
N PHE A 46 -2.57 -12.27 -4.25
CA PHE A 46 -3.60 -11.25 -4.25
C PHE A 46 -3.80 -10.75 -5.68
N ASP A 47 -5.03 -10.66 -6.13
CA ASP A 47 -5.37 -9.82 -7.27
C ASP A 47 -5.42 -8.37 -6.80
N VAL A 48 -4.54 -7.54 -7.33
CA VAL A 48 -4.49 -6.11 -7.07
C VAL A 48 -4.54 -5.29 -8.37
N SER A 49 -5.10 -5.90 -9.44
CA SER A 49 -5.26 -5.28 -10.77
C SER A 49 -6.24 -4.09 -10.78
N HIS A 50 -6.85 -3.77 -9.66
CA HIS A 50 -7.64 -2.56 -9.49
C HIS A 50 -6.79 -1.31 -9.23
N MET A 51 -5.50 -1.46 -8.93
CA MET A 51 -4.57 -0.33 -8.75
C MET A 51 -4.41 0.47 -10.04
N GLY A 52 -3.86 1.68 -9.94
CA GLY A 52 -3.59 2.53 -11.08
C GLY A 52 -2.12 2.55 -11.45
N GLU A 53 -1.81 2.51 -12.75
CA GLU A 53 -0.46 2.61 -13.28
C GLU A 53 -0.36 3.74 -14.31
N PHE A 54 0.56 4.67 -14.06
CA PHE A 54 0.87 5.78 -14.97
C PHE A 54 2.32 5.67 -15.42
N VAL A 55 2.56 5.81 -16.73
CA VAL A 55 3.90 5.89 -17.29
C VAL A 55 4.16 7.32 -17.72
N LEU A 56 5.24 7.90 -17.21
CA LEU A 56 5.72 9.25 -17.51
C LEU A 56 7.02 9.15 -18.31
N LYS A 57 7.08 9.83 -19.47
CA LYS A 57 8.23 9.76 -20.38
C LYS A 57 8.71 11.14 -20.81
N GLY A 58 10.00 11.24 -21.08
CA GLY A 58 10.67 12.43 -21.62
C GLY A 58 11.68 13.02 -20.64
N GLU A 59 12.44 13.97 -21.14
CA GLU A 59 13.55 14.62 -20.40
C GLU A 59 13.10 15.35 -19.12
N HIS A 60 11.83 15.77 -19.04
CA HIS A 60 11.24 16.45 -17.88
C HIS A 60 10.40 15.51 -16.97
N ALA A 61 10.42 14.21 -17.21
CA ALA A 61 9.64 13.26 -16.40
C ALA A 61 10.08 13.28 -14.92
N LEU A 62 11.39 13.32 -14.64
CA LEU A 62 11.91 13.45 -13.29
C LEU A 62 11.49 14.78 -12.64
N ASP A 63 11.56 15.89 -13.36
CA ASP A 63 11.20 17.22 -12.83
C ASP A 63 9.74 17.25 -12.37
N LEU A 64 8.84 16.67 -13.17
CA LEU A 64 7.42 16.56 -12.83
C LEU A 64 7.22 15.70 -11.57
N ILE A 65 7.86 14.53 -11.49
CA ILE A 65 7.80 13.64 -10.32
C ILE A 65 8.35 14.36 -9.08
N GLN A 66 9.51 15.01 -9.19
CA GLN A 66 10.10 15.78 -8.09
C GLN A 66 9.19 16.91 -7.62
N ARG A 67 8.42 17.53 -8.52
CA ARG A 67 7.47 18.59 -8.20
C ARG A 67 6.27 18.11 -7.43
N VAL A 68 5.72 16.94 -7.76
CA VAL A 68 4.44 16.46 -7.19
C VAL A 68 4.61 15.50 -6.03
N THR A 69 5.79 14.88 -5.84
CA THR A 69 6.04 13.89 -4.78
C THR A 69 6.90 14.44 -3.65
N SER A 70 6.69 13.94 -2.44
CA SER A 70 7.44 14.32 -1.23
C SER A 70 8.84 13.70 -1.13
N ASN A 71 9.03 12.50 -1.71
CA ASN A 71 10.32 11.80 -1.65
C ASN A 71 11.25 12.26 -2.80
N ASP A 72 12.54 11.99 -2.67
CA ASP A 72 13.54 12.36 -3.66
C ASP A 72 13.72 11.25 -4.71
N ALA A 73 13.05 11.39 -5.86
CA ALA A 73 13.14 10.43 -6.95
C ALA A 73 14.46 10.54 -7.75
N SER A 74 15.25 11.61 -7.56
CA SER A 74 16.53 11.80 -8.26
C SER A 74 17.61 10.79 -7.84
N VAL A 75 17.46 10.19 -6.66
CA VAL A 75 18.38 9.18 -6.14
C VAL A 75 18.11 7.78 -6.68
N LEU A 76 17.00 7.60 -7.41
CA LEU A 76 16.69 6.31 -8.01
C LEU A 76 17.58 6.01 -9.22
N GLU A 77 17.99 4.78 -9.31
CA GLU A 77 18.67 4.20 -10.48
C GLU A 77 17.68 3.27 -11.22
N ASP A 78 18.05 2.88 -12.46
CA ASP A 78 17.26 1.92 -13.23
C ASP A 78 16.99 0.65 -12.44
N GLY A 79 15.74 0.17 -12.48
CA GLY A 79 15.33 -1.01 -11.74
C GLY A 79 15.07 -0.78 -10.23
N LYS A 80 15.00 0.48 -9.78
CA LYS A 80 14.69 0.85 -8.39
C LYS A 80 13.32 1.49 -8.26
N ALA A 81 12.70 1.25 -7.11
CA ALA A 81 11.45 1.89 -6.73
C ALA A 81 11.55 2.61 -5.39
N GLN A 82 10.61 3.50 -5.10
CA GLN A 82 10.48 4.11 -3.79
C GLN A 82 9.03 4.38 -3.45
N TYR A 83 8.72 4.36 -2.16
CA TYR A 83 7.46 4.85 -1.61
C TYR A 83 7.51 6.36 -1.44
N SER A 84 6.42 7.03 -1.79
CA SER A 84 6.27 8.47 -1.69
C SER A 84 4.82 8.83 -1.40
N CYS A 85 4.53 10.11 -1.21
CA CYS A 85 3.18 10.65 -1.25
C CYS A 85 3.12 11.89 -2.15
N LEU A 86 1.90 12.23 -2.59
CA LEU A 86 1.54 13.43 -3.31
C LEU A 86 0.98 14.46 -2.31
N PRO A 87 1.76 15.43 -1.83
CA PRO A 87 1.24 16.48 -0.96
C PRO A 87 0.29 17.40 -1.73
N ASN A 88 -0.80 17.83 -1.09
CA ASN A 88 -1.66 18.86 -1.64
C ASN A 88 -1.21 20.27 -1.22
N THR A 89 -1.89 21.30 -1.72
CA THR A 89 -1.54 22.70 -1.41
C THR A 89 -1.99 23.17 -0.03
N THR A 90 -2.82 22.41 0.67
CA THR A 90 -3.40 22.77 1.98
C THR A 90 -2.76 22.05 3.15
N GLY A 91 -1.80 21.14 2.88
CA GLY A 91 -1.04 20.44 3.91
C GLY A 91 -1.37 18.96 4.06
N GLY A 92 -2.38 18.44 3.35
CA GLY A 92 -2.73 17.03 3.35
C GLY A 92 -2.05 16.23 2.23
N ILE A 93 -2.49 15.00 2.06
CA ILE A 93 -1.98 14.02 1.10
C ILE A 93 -3.05 13.71 0.07
N VAL A 94 -2.77 13.96 -1.22
CA VAL A 94 -3.66 13.59 -2.34
C VAL A 94 -3.73 12.08 -2.47
N ASP A 95 -2.58 11.42 -2.46
CA ASP A 95 -2.43 9.95 -2.43
C ASP A 95 -1.02 9.55 -1.96
N ASP A 96 -0.86 8.29 -1.57
CA ASP A 96 0.42 7.64 -1.43
C ASP A 96 0.65 6.69 -2.61
N LEU A 97 1.92 6.56 -3.04
CA LEU A 97 2.24 5.88 -4.29
C LEU A 97 3.62 5.23 -4.26
N LEU A 98 3.84 4.33 -5.22
CA LEU A 98 5.18 3.87 -5.57
C LEU A 98 5.66 4.58 -6.84
N VAL A 99 6.93 4.96 -6.85
CA VAL A 99 7.65 5.53 -8.00
C VAL A 99 8.70 4.53 -8.44
N TYR A 100 8.59 4.06 -9.68
CA TYR A 100 9.50 3.11 -10.31
C TYR A 100 10.38 3.83 -11.33
N CYS A 101 11.70 3.73 -11.21
CA CYS A 101 12.66 4.25 -12.20
C CYS A 101 12.94 3.17 -13.25
N VAL A 102 12.27 3.28 -14.40
CA VAL A 102 12.43 2.33 -15.51
C VAL A 102 13.67 2.68 -16.36
N GLU A 103 13.85 3.96 -16.66
CA GLU A 103 15.04 4.53 -17.29
C GLU A 103 15.30 5.90 -16.66
N LYS A 104 16.44 6.02 -15.98
CA LYS A 104 16.79 7.21 -15.21
C LYS A 104 16.73 8.47 -16.05
N ASN A 105 16.09 9.50 -15.51
CA ASN A 105 15.82 10.80 -16.13
C ASN A 105 14.92 10.76 -17.39
N LYS A 106 14.32 9.60 -17.73
CA LYS A 106 13.53 9.48 -18.96
C LYS A 106 12.20 8.75 -18.81
N VAL A 107 12.16 7.60 -18.11
CA VAL A 107 10.96 6.78 -18.01
C VAL A 107 10.72 6.35 -16.59
N TYR A 108 9.56 6.72 -16.07
CA TYR A 108 9.10 6.33 -14.74
C TYR A 108 7.71 5.73 -14.81
N MET A 109 7.42 4.79 -13.89
CA MET A 109 6.06 4.30 -13.67
C MET A 109 5.62 4.67 -12.25
N LEU A 110 4.40 5.17 -12.12
CA LEU A 110 3.75 5.47 -10.85
C LEU A 110 2.65 4.45 -10.61
N VAL A 111 2.58 3.91 -9.39
CA VAL A 111 1.52 2.99 -8.98
C VAL A 111 0.74 3.64 -7.86
N VAL A 112 -0.56 3.87 -8.08
CA VAL A 112 -1.46 4.68 -7.24
C VAL A 112 -2.63 3.87 -6.72
N ASN A 113 -3.30 4.36 -5.68
CA ASN A 113 -4.48 3.71 -5.12
C ASN A 113 -5.68 3.74 -6.09
N ALA A 114 -6.40 2.63 -6.17
CA ALA A 114 -7.51 2.43 -7.10
C ALA A 114 -8.58 3.53 -7.04
N SER A 115 -8.97 3.94 -5.83
CA SER A 115 -9.99 4.99 -5.63
C SER A 115 -9.53 6.39 -6.07
N ASN A 116 -8.24 6.57 -6.26
CA ASN A 116 -7.62 7.87 -6.54
C ASN A 116 -7.10 8.00 -7.98
N ILE A 117 -7.24 6.99 -8.85
CA ILE A 117 -6.69 7.00 -10.22
C ILE A 117 -7.00 8.29 -10.98
N GLU A 118 -8.27 8.70 -11.03
CA GLU A 118 -8.68 9.93 -11.72
C GLU A 118 -8.17 11.19 -11.00
N LYS A 119 -8.24 11.22 -9.68
CA LYS A 119 -7.77 12.32 -8.84
C LYS A 119 -6.27 12.55 -9.03
N ASP A 120 -5.48 11.48 -8.97
CA ASP A 120 -4.03 11.55 -9.11
C ASP A 120 -3.60 11.90 -10.53
N TRP A 121 -4.27 11.33 -11.53
CA TRP A 121 -4.04 11.71 -12.92
C TRP A 121 -4.25 13.20 -13.15
N ASN A 122 -5.38 13.75 -12.68
CA ASN A 122 -5.69 15.15 -12.80
C ASN A 122 -4.72 16.02 -12.01
N TRP A 123 -4.36 15.59 -10.81
CA TRP A 123 -3.40 16.30 -9.96
C TRP A 123 -2.03 16.40 -10.64
N ILE A 124 -1.46 15.29 -11.07
CA ILE A 124 -0.14 15.25 -11.72
C ILE A 124 -0.19 16.03 -13.05
N SER A 125 -1.24 15.85 -13.85
CA SER A 125 -1.43 16.56 -15.12
C SER A 125 -1.46 18.07 -14.94
N SER A 126 -2.03 18.57 -13.84
CA SER A 126 -2.10 20.02 -13.56
C SER A 126 -0.73 20.68 -13.36
N PHE A 127 0.29 19.91 -13.02
CA PHE A 127 1.69 20.35 -12.88
C PHE A 127 2.54 20.08 -14.13
N ASN A 128 2.00 19.39 -15.13
CA ASN A 128 2.72 19.07 -16.36
C ASN A 128 2.80 20.26 -17.33
N THR A 129 3.65 21.23 -17.02
CA THR A 129 3.86 22.44 -17.81
C THR A 129 4.94 22.29 -18.88
N ASN A 130 5.77 21.24 -18.79
CA ASN A 130 6.91 21.01 -19.68
C ASN A 130 6.65 19.91 -20.73
N GLY A 131 5.38 19.49 -20.90
CA GLY A 131 5.00 18.54 -21.94
C GLY A 131 5.52 17.11 -21.73
N VAL A 132 5.60 16.64 -20.48
CA VAL A 132 5.90 15.23 -20.17
C VAL A 132 4.85 14.34 -20.82
N GLU A 133 5.28 13.34 -21.57
CA GLU A 133 4.39 12.34 -22.13
C GLU A 133 3.85 11.44 -21.02
N MET A 134 2.54 11.46 -20.79
CA MET A 134 1.87 10.70 -19.72
C MET A 134 0.90 9.69 -20.32
N HIS A 135 0.97 8.44 -19.85
CA HIS A 135 0.07 7.36 -20.25
C HIS A 135 -0.57 6.71 -19.02
N ASN A 136 -1.88 6.71 -18.95
CA ASN A 136 -2.62 5.89 -17.99
C ASN A 136 -2.81 4.50 -18.62
N ILE A 137 -2.09 3.51 -18.09
CA ILE A 137 -2.11 2.13 -18.56
C ILE A 137 -2.91 1.19 -17.64
N SER A 138 -3.56 1.72 -16.61
CA SER A 138 -4.27 0.96 -15.57
C SER A 138 -5.27 -0.05 -16.15
N ALA A 139 -6.06 0.36 -17.14
CA ALA A 139 -7.06 -0.51 -17.76
C ALA A 139 -6.49 -1.70 -18.58
N LYS A 140 -5.18 -1.68 -18.86
CA LYS A 140 -4.48 -2.73 -19.63
C LYS A 140 -3.59 -3.59 -18.75
N THR A 141 -3.32 -3.17 -17.53
CA THR A 141 -2.37 -3.83 -16.63
C THR A 141 -3.10 -4.83 -15.73
N ALA A 142 -2.64 -6.07 -15.74
CA ALA A 142 -2.94 -7.04 -14.70
C ALA A 142 -1.81 -7.00 -13.66
N LEU A 143 -2.20 -7.04 -12.39
CA LEU A 143 -1.27 -6.97 -11.27
C LEU A 143 -1.59 -8.05 -10.24
N LEU A 144 -0.63 -8.95 -10.02
CA LEU A 144 -0.70 -9.97 -8.97
C LEU A 144 0.40 -9.74 -7.93
N ALA A 145 0.02 -9.66 -6.66
CA ALA A 145 0.99 -9.66 -5.57
C ALA A 145 1.12 -11.07 -4.99
N VAL A 146 2.28 -11.70 -5.17
CA VAL A 146 2.63 -13.01 -4.61
C VAL A 146 3.50 -12.76 -3.39
N GLN A 147 2.96 -13.03 -2.20
CA GLN A 147 3.54 -12.61 -0.94
C GLN A 147 3.73 -13.77 0.03
N GLY A 148 4.82 -13.74 0.81
CA GLY A 148 5.17 -14.75 1.80
C GLY A 148 6.57 -15.34 1.57
N PRO A 149 7.10 -16.13 2.53
CA PRO A 149 8.49 -16.61 2.50
C PRO A 149 8.83 -17.52 1.31
N ASN A 150 7.84 -18.15 0.67
CA ASN A 150 8.05 -18.98 -0.52
C ASN A 150 7.68 -18.27 -1.84
N ALA A 151 7.18 -17.04 -1.80
CA ALA A 151 6.67 -16.32 -2.97
C ALA A 151 7.72 -16.19 -4.10
N THR A 152 8.95 -15.76 -3.76
CA THR A 152 10.02 -15.59 -4.76
C THR A 152 10.46 -16.91 -5.41
N LYS A 153 10.42 -18.03 -4.66
CA LYS A 153 10.72 -19.37 -5.22
C LYS A 153 9.68 -19.80 -6.23
N ILE A 154 8.40 -19.57 -5.92
CA ILE A 154 7.29 -19.89 -6.83
C ILE A 154 7.45 -19.08 -8.12
N VAL A 155 7.64 -17.77 -8.03
CA VAL A 155 7.75 -16.90 -9.20
C VAL A 155 9.03 -17.15 -9.99
N GLN A 156 10.15 -17.49 -9.33
CA GLN A 156 11.41 -17.83 -10.00
C GLN A 156 11.26 -19.01 -10.95
N SER A 157 10.40 -19.98 -10.65
CA SER A 157 10.20 -21.14 -11.54
C SER A 157 9.48 -20.80 -12.86
N MET A 158 8.90 -19.60 -12.95
CA MET A 158 8.11 -19.14 -14.09
C MET A 158 8.89 -18.23 -15.05
N THR A 159 10.13 -17.83 -14.69
CA THR A 159 10.94 -16.89 -15.47
C THR A 159 12.42 -17.16 -15.33
N GLN A 160 13.19 -16.69 -16.33
CA GLN A 160 14.67 -16.69 -16.30
C GLN A 160 15.25 -15.42 -15.63
N MET A 161 14.41 -14.42 -15.33
CA MET A 161 14.85 -13.24 -14.58
C MET A 161 15.24 -13.65 -13.15
N ASP A 162 16.27 -13.01 -12.58
CA ASP A 162 16.68 -13.30 -11.19
C ASP A 162 15.73 -12.65 -10.18
N VAL A 163 14.71 -13.41 -9.75
CA VAL A 163 13.73 -12.99 -8.77
C VAL A 163 14.17 -13.32 -7.34
N LEU A 164 14.93 -14.41 -7.17
CA LEU A 164 15.36 -14.86 -5.83
C LEU A 164 16.29 -13.87 -5.13
N ASN A 165 17.17 -13.21 -5.89
CA ASN A 165 18.14 -12.27 -5.36
C ASN A 165 17.72 -10.80 -5.52
N LEU A 166 16.47 -10.55 -5.91
CA LEU A 166 15.96 -9.19 -6.16
C LEU A 166 15.88 -8.41 -4.84
N PRO A 167 16.67 -7.32 -4.67
CA PRO A 167 16.62 -6.54 -3.45
C PRO A 167 15.27 -5.86 -3.24
N TYR A 168 14.89 -5.67 -1.99
CA TYR A 168 13.65 -4.95 -1.65
C TYR A 168 13.65 -3.54 -2.28
N TYR A 169 12.50 -3.11 -2.81
CA TYR A 169 12.35 -1.90 -3.63
C TYR A 169 13.18 -1.90 -4.91
N SER A 170 13.42 -3.06 -5.49
CA SER A 170 13.99 -3.22 -6.83
C SER A 170 13.06 -4.03 -7.71
N PHE A 171 13.22 -3.88 -9.02
CA PHE A 171 12.45 -4.66 -9.99
C PHE A 171 13.32 -5.08 -11.17
N VAL A 172 12.87 -6.12 -11.86
CA VAL A 172 13.40 -6.57 -13.14
C VAL A 172 12.29 -6.56 -14.17
N LYS A 173 12.65 -6.42 -15.45
CA LYS A 173 11.71 -6.42 -16.56
C LYS A 173 12.21 -7.34 -17.66
N GLY A 174 11.34 -8.24 -18.13
CA GLY A 174 11.72 -9.22 -19.15
C GLY A 174 10.58 -10.14 -19.52
N ASP A 175 10.95 -11.34 -20.01
CA ASP A 175 10.00 -12.40 -20.35
C ASP A 175 9.62 -13.24 -19.12
N MET A 176 8.33 -13.57 -19.01
CA MET A 176 7.80 -14.56 -18.09
C MET A 176 6.74 -15.39 -18.81
N LEU A 177 6.95 -16.69 -18.91
CA LEU A 177 6.03 -17.61 -19.58
C LEU A 177 5.81 -17.27 -21.08
N GLY A 178 6.76 -16.62 -21.77
CA GLY A 178 6.61 -16.13 -23.14
C GLY A 178 5.68 -14.90 -23.23
N ILE A 179 5.52 -14.17 -22.14
CA ILE A 179 4.88 -12.85 -22.09
C ILE A 179 5.99 -11.82 -21.98
N ASP A 180 6.11 -10.96 -22.97
CA ASP A 180 7.13 -9.91 -23.01
C ASP A 180 6.81 -8.77 -22.04
N ASN A 181 7.85 -8.06 -21.61
CA ASN A 181 7.75 -6.84 -20.83
C ASN A 181 7.09 -7.00 -19.44
N VAL A 182 7.04 -8.19 -18.89
CA VAL A 182 6.60 -8.42 -17.51
C VAL A 182 7.56 -7.71 -16.57
N LEU A 183 7.02 -6.91 -15.65
CA LEU A 183 7.80 -6.27 -14.59
C LEU A 183 7.54 -7.04 -13.28
N ILE A 184 8.61 -7.53 -12.65
CA ILE A 184 8.55 -8.22 -11.35
C ILE A 184 9.28 -7.35 -10.33
N SER A 185 8.57 -6.89 -9.31
CA SER A 185 9.07 -5.98 -8.29
C SER A 185 9.10 -6.63 -6.91
N ALA A 186 10.22 -6.49 -6.20
CA ALA A 186 10.34 -6.87 -4.80
C ALA A 186 9.68 -5.80 -3.91
N THR A 187 8.39 -5.63 -4.08
CA THR A 187 7.49 -4.75 -3.31
C THR A 187 6.31 -5.55 -2.78
N GLY A 188 5.49 -4.94 -1.95
CA GLY A 188 4.28 -5.54 -1.40
C GLY A 188 3.78 -4.80 -0.17
N TYR A 189 2.63 -5.24 0.33
CA TYR A 189 1.88 -4.55 1.39
C TYR A 189 1.61 -5.47 2.60
N THR A 190 2.48 -6.46 2.80
CA THR A 190 2.26 -7.51 3.81
C THR A 190 3.36 -7.61 4.88
N GLY A 191 4.57 -7.11 4.57
CA GLY A 191 5.75 -7.32 5.40
C GLY A 191 6.21 -8.78 5.50
N ALA A 192 5.69 -9.66 4.63
CA ALA A 192 6.04 -11.09 4.59
C ALA A 192 7.09 -11.43 3.54
N GLY A 193 7.56 -10.43 2.79
CA GLY A 193 8.37 -10.63 1.58
C GLY A 193 7.51 -11.05 0.38
N GLY A 194 8.14 -11.18 -0.76
CA GLY A 194 7.47 -11.55 -2.00
C GLY A 194 7.65 -10.53 -3.11
N VAL A 195 6.84 -10.62 -4.13
CA VAL A 195 6.91 -9.78 -5.32
C VAL A 195 5.53 -9.36 -5.81
N GLU A 196 5.51 -8.32 -6.65
CA GLU A 196 4.38 -7.86 -7.44
C GLU A 196 4.70 -8.03 -8.92
N ILE A 197 3.76 -8.61 -9.68
CA ILE A 197 3.94 -8.98 -11.08
C ILE A 197 2.98 -8.15 -11.92
N TYR A 198 3.52 -7.25 -12.75
CA TYR A 198 2.79 -6.36 -13.65
C TYR A 198 2.95 -6.87 -15.09
N PHE A 199 1.86 -7.04 -15.80
CA PHE A 199 1.88 -7.44 -17.20
C PHE A 199 0.64 -6.94 -17.94
N GLU A 200 0.73 -6.82 -19.27
CA GLU A 200 -0.41 -6.43 -20.08
C GLU A 200 -1.36 -7.62 -20.26
N ASP A 201 -2.65 -7.40 -19.93
CA ASP A 201 -3.69 -8.42 -20.12
C ASP A 201 -4.18 -8.44 -21.56
N ILE A 202 -3.43 -9.14 -22.41
CA ILE A 202 -3.76 -9.43 -23.80
C ILE A 202 -3.58 -10.93 -24.06
N ASN A 203 -4.26 -11.48 -25.05
CA ASN A 203 -4.07 -12.87 -25.48
C ASN A 203 -4.22 -13.91 -24.35
N ASP A 204 -5.13 -13.66 -23.41
CA ASP A 204 -5.40 -14.55 -22.27
C ASP A 204 -4.24 -14.65 -21.26
N ASN A 205 -3.38 -13.64 -21.20
CA ASN A 205 -2.22 -13.61 -20.31
C ASN A 205 -2.61 -13.76 -18.84
N ALA A 206 -3.71 -13.16 -18.40
CA ALA A 206 -4.16 -13.26 -17.02
C ALA A 206 -4.43 -14.72 -16.61
N ASN A 207 -5.16 -15.47 -17.42
CA ASN A 207 -5.41 -16.91 -17.16
C ASN A 207 -4.10 -17.71 -17.15
N LYS A 208 -3.23 -17.46 -18.11
CA LYS A 208 -1.94 -18.15 -18.23
C LYS A 208 -1.06 -17.95 -16.99
N VAL A 209 -0.94 -16.70 -16.51
CA VAL A 209 -0.13 -16.38 -15.32
C VAL A 209 -0.76 -16.95 -14.05
N TRP A 210 -2.09 -16.81 -13.91
CA TRP A 210 -2.81 -17.34 -12.76
C TRP A 210 -2.67 -18.85 -12.62
N ASP A 211 -2.93 -19.58 -13.69
CA ASP A 211 -2.89 -21.04 -13.67
C ASP A 211 -1.46 -21.56 -13.42
N ALA A 212 -0.45 -20.94 -14.06
CA ALA A 212 0.96 -21.26 -13.82
C ALA A 212 1.40 -20.97 -12.37
N LEU A 213 0.92 -19.88 -11.76
CA LEU A 213 1.20 -19.58 -10.34
C LEU A 213 0.65 -20.67 -9.42
N PHE A 214 -0.58 -21.13 -9.64
CA PHE A 214 -1.17 -22.20 -8.82
C PHE A 214 -0.54 -23.56 -9.07
N GLU A 215 -0.10 -23.85 -10.28
CA GLU A 215 0.68 -25.04 -10.59
C GLU A 215 2.04 -25.02 -9.87
N ALA A 216 2.82 -23.95 -10.05
CA ALA A 216 4.14 -23.79 -9.42
C ALA A 216 4.03 -23.67 -7.89
N GLY A 217 2.96 -23.10 -7.39
CA GLY A 217 2.71 -22.88 -5.95
C GLY A 217 2.12 -24.09 -5.22
N ALA A 218 1.72 -25.15 -5.92
CA ALA A 218 1.01 -26.29 -5.33
C ALA A 218 1.79 -26.95 -4.22
N GLU A 219 3.10 -27.20 -4.42
CA GLU A 219 3.99 -27.82 -3.42
C GLU A 219 4.17 -26.94 -2.16
N PHE A 220 4.00 -25.62 -2.30
CA PHE A 220 4.09 -24.64 -1.21
C PHE A 220 2.74 -24.35 -0.56
N GLY A 221 1.65 -24.94 -1.07
CA GLY A 221 0.31 -24.67 -0.60
C GLY A 221 -0.14 -23.23 -0.84
N LEU A 222 0.23 -22.64 -2.01
CA LEU A 222 -0.16 -21.30 -2.40
C LEU A 222 -1.69 -21.14 -2.31
N LYS A 223 -2.14 -20.07 -1.67
CA LYS A 223 -3.58 -19.75 -1.55
C LYS A 223 -3.93 -18.43 -2.25
N PRO A 224 -5.15 -18.34 -2.81
CA PRO A 224 -5.71 -17.05 -3.19
C PRO A 224 -6.09 -16.28 -1.92
N ILE A 225 -5.80 -14.99 -1.89
CA ILE A 225 -5.94 -14.14 -0.71
C ILE A 225 -6.85 -12.96 -1.02
N GLY A 226 -7.85 -12.75 -0.16
CA GLY A 226 -8.79 -11.64 -0.29
C GLY A 226 -8.36 -10.36 0.43
N LEU A 227 -9.11 -9.28 0.17
CA LEU A 227 -8.84 -7.95 0.73
C LEU A 227 -8.95 -7.92 2.26
N GLY A 228 -9.73 -8.82 2.88
CA GLY A 228 -9.82 -8.91 4.34
C GLY A 228 -8.49 -9.30 4.99
N ALA A 229 -7.77 -10.28 4.43
CA ALA A 229 -6.43 -10.64 4.90
C ALA A 229 -5.38 -9.58 4.51
N ARG A 230 -5.52 -8.93 3.34
CA ARG A 230 -4.68 -7.79 2.95
C ARG A 230 -4.70 -6.70 4.04
N ASP A 231 -5.88 -6.35 4.55
CA ASP A 231 -6.03 -5.33 5.58
C ASP A 231 -5.40 -5.76 6.93
N THR A 232 -5.59 -7.00 7.37
CA THR A 232 -4.97 -7.47 8.62
C THR A 232 -3.45 -7.55 8.51
N LEU A 233 -2.91 -7.97 7.36
CA LEU A 233 -1.47 -8.06 7.10
C LEU A 233 -0.79 -6.68 7.10
N ARG A 234 -1.34 -5.71 6.36
CA ARG A 234 -0.78 -4.36 6.30
C ARG A 234 -0.83 -3.66 7.66
N LEU A 235 -1.94 -3.85 8.40
CA LEU A 235 -2.12 -3.20 9.69
C LEU A 235 -1.12 -3.72 10.74
N GLU A 236 -0.82 -5.01 10.76
CA GLU A 236 0.24 -5.56 11.63
C GLU A 236 1.60 -4.92 11.37
N MET A 237 1.84 -4.44 10.15
CA MET A 237 3.06 -3.71 9.78
C MET A 237 2.97 -2.20 10.05
N GLY A 238 1.79 -1.70 10.39
CA GLY A 238 1.55 -0.26 10.54
C GLY A 238 1.56 0.50 9.22
N PHE A 239 1.33 -0.18 8.09
CA PHE A 239 1.25 0.48 6.78
C PHE A 239 -0.07 1.24 6.66
N CYS A 240 0.01 2.50 6.25
CA CYS A 240 -1.15 3.36 6.05
C CYS A 240 -2.07 2.82 4.94
N LEU A 241 -3.36 3.01 5.11
CA LEU A 241 -4.38 2.85 4.08
C LEU A 241 -4.94 4.22 3.74
N TYR A 242 -4.82 4.64 2.48
CA TYR A 242 -5.43 5.90 2.02
C TYR A 242 -6.94 5.88 2.18
N GLY A 243 -7.49 7.00 2.66
CA GLY A 243 -8.91 7.12 3.02
C GLY A 243 -9.23 6.67 4.44
N ASN A 244 -8.27 6.03 5.13
CA ASN A 244 -8.39 5.65 6.54
C ASN A 244 -7.34 6.37 7.40
N ASP A 245 -6.06 6.06 7.17
CA ASP A 245 -4.94 6.53 8.00
C ASP A 245 -4.31 7.82 7.46
N ILE A 246 -4.44 8.06 6.18
CA ILE A 246 -3.98 9.26 5.47
C ILE A 246 -5.05 9.71 4.46
N ASP A 247 -5.17 11.01 4.26
CA ASP A 247 -6.12 11.63 3.34
C ASP A 247 -5.75 13.08 3.02
N ASP A 248 -6.63 13.80 2.33
CA ASP A 248 -6.45 15.21 1.95
C ASP A 248 -6.34 16.17 3.16
N THR A 249 -6.60 15.73 4.38
CA THR A 249 -6.57 16.55 5.62
C THR A 249 -5.44 16.18 6.57
N THR A 250 -4.67 15.14 6.27
CA THR A 250 -3.57 14.65 7.11
C THR A 250 -2.22 14.96 6.48
N SER A 251 -1.32 15.59 7.25
CA SER A 251 0.02 15.89 6.73
C SER A 251 0.93 14.65 6.77
N PRO A 252 1.89 14.55 5.85
CA PRO A 252 2.90 13.49 5.89
C PRO A 252 3.65 13.42 7.23
N LEU A 253 3.85 14.56 7.89
CA LEU A 253 4.56 14.63 9.17
C LEU A 253 3.71 14.10 10.32
N GLU A 254 2.42 14.44 10.36
CA GLU A 254 1.46 13.90 11.32
C GLU A 254 1.28 12.39 11.16
N ALA A 255 1.28 11.91 9.92
CA ALA A 255 1.16 10.50 9.57
C ALA A 255 2.43 9.66 9.85
N GLY A 256 3.52 10.28 10.35
CA GLY A 256 4.78 9.57 10.57
C GLY A 256 5.57 9.29 9.28
N LEU A 257 5.18 9.89 8.16
CA LEU A 257 5.82 9.75 6.84
C LEU A 257 6.94 10.77 6.58
N GLY A 258 7.49 11.38 7.65
CA GLY A 258 8.60 12.33 7.56
C GLY A 258 9.86 11.73 6.92
N TRP A 259 10.05 10.41 6.98
CA TRP A 259 11.18 9.71 6.37
C TRP A 259 11.13 9.70 4.83
N ILE A 260 9.96 9.86 4.20
CA ILE A 260 9.77 10.06 2.76
C ILE A 260 9.46 11.51 2.39
N THR A 261 9.58 12.45 3.32
CA THR A 261 9.36 13.89 3.06
C THR A 261 10.70 14.61 3.06
N LYS A 262 11.26 14.81 1.86
CA LYS A 262 12.65 15.26 1.66
C LYS A 262 12.70 16.76 1.37
N PHE A 263 13.21 17.53 2.31
CA PHE A 263 13.32 19.00 2.22
C PHE A 263 14.60 19.50 1.54
N ASN A 264 15.42 18.61 0.97
CA ASN A 264 16.56 18.95 0.10
C ASN A 264 16.15 19.30 -1.33
N LYS A 265 14.87 19.30 -1.63
CA LYS A 265 14.27 19.65 -2.93
C LYS A 265 12.99 20.47 -2.72
N THR A 266 12.55 21.18 -3.75
CA THR A 266 11.28 21.87 -3.77
C THR A 266 10.19 20.96 -4.36
N PHE A 267 9.08 20.83 -3.66
CA PHE A 267 7.91 20.09 -4.11
C PHE A 267 6.63 20.80 -3.65
N THR A 268 5.48 20.32 -4.09
CA THR A 268 4.19 20.94 -3.74
C THR A 268 4.06 21.07 -2.22
N ASN A 269 3.82 22.29 -1.74
CA ASN A 269 3.64 22.64 -0.32
C ASN A 269 4.89 22.41 0.59
N SER A 270 6.08 22.23 0.01
CA SER A 270 7.31 21.93 0.79
C SER A 270 7.66 22.98 1.82
N GLU A 271 7.39 24.28 1.56
CA GLU A 271 7.68 25.39 2.49
C GLU A 271 6.80 25.29 3.75
N ASN A 272 5.50 25.09 3.61
CA ASN A 272 4.58 24.93 4.73
C ASN A 272 4.89 23.66 5.54
N LEU A 273 5.20 22.56 4.86
CA LEU A 273 5.59 21.31 5.53
C LEU A 273 6.95 21.47 6.27
N ALA A 274 7.90 22.24 5.72
CA ALA A 274 9.14 22.55 6.42
C ALA A 274 8.88 23.41 7.67
N ALA A 275 7.99 24.40 7.58
CA ALA A 275 7.57 25.20 8.73
C ALA A 275 6.85 24.33 9.79
N GLN A 276 5.96 23.42 9.40
CA GLN A 276 5.33 22.46 10.32
C GLN A 276 6.37 21.56 11.00
N LYS A 277 7.38 21.09 10.25
CA LYS A 277 8.48 20.30 10.82
C LYS A 277 9.25 21.06 11.88
N ALA A 278 9.52 22.34 11.63
CA ALA A 278 10.27 23.21 12.57
C ALA A 278 9.42 23.52 13.82
N ALA A 279 8.12 23.74 13.67
CA ALA A 279 7.21 24.03 14.79
C ALA A 279 6.83 22.77 15.59
N GLY A 280 6.96 21.59 15.00
CA GLY A 280 6.41 20.34 15.51
C GLY A 280 4.92 20.16 15.13
N VAL A 281 4.48 18.90 15.13
CA VAL A 281 3.07 18.55 14.86
C VAL A 281 2.25 18.63 16.15
N THR A 282 0.98 18.97 16.03
CA THR A 282 0.03 19.05 17.17
C THR A 282 -0.71 17.74 17.42
N LYS A 283 -0.78 16.86 16.42
CA LYS A 283 -1.34 15.51 16.49
C LYS A 283 -0.42 14.53 15.75
N LYS A 284 -0.53 13.25 16.07
CA LYS A 284 0.31 12.23 15.43
C LYS A 284 -0.44 10.92 15.29
N LEU A 285 -0.23 10.24 14.16
CA LEU A 285 -0.63 8.86 13.96
C LEU A 285 0.22 7.96 14.86
N VAL A 286 -0.45 7.19 15.71
CA VAL A 286 0.19 6.23 16.62
C VAL A 286 -0.37 4.84 16.42
N GLY A 287 0.45 3.83 16.70
CA GLY A 287 -0.01 2.47 16.87
C GLY A 287 -0.40 2.22 18.32
N PHE A 288 -1.42 1.42 18.55
CA PHE A 288 -1.82 1.02 19.90
C PHE A 288 -2.30 -0.43 19.97
N GLU A 289 -2.09 -1.05 21.13
CA GLU A 289 -2.63 -2.37 21.49
C GLU A 289 -3.75 -2.21 22.51
N MET A 290 -4.82 -2.97 22.33
CA MET A 290 -5.89 -3.05 23.35
C MET A 290 -5.37 -3.83 24.56
N ILE A 291 -5.56 -3.27 25.74
CA ILE A 291 -5.29 -3.94 27.02
C ILE A 291 -6.53 -4.72 27.45
N ASP A 292 -7.69 -4.07 27.42
CA ASP A 292 -8.94 -4.71 27.73
C ASP A 292 -9.59 -5.29 26.45
N ARG A 293 -10.53 -6.20 26.63
CA ARG A 293 -11.20 -6.88 25.54
C ARG A 293 -12.07 -5.91 24.73
N GLY A 294 -11.72 -5.73 23.48
CA GLY A 294 -12.43 -4.90 22.50
C GLY A 294 -11.66 -4.87 21.18
N ILE A 295 -12.35 -4.65 20.07
CA ILE A 295 -11.74 -4.50 18.74
C ILE A 295 -11.95 -3.06 18.31
N PRO A 296 -10.86 -2.28 18.10
CA PRO A 296 -10.98 -0.91 17.62
C PRO A 296 -11.51 -0.89 16.19
N ARG A 297 -12.27 0.13 15.82
CA ARG A 297 -12.80 0.32 14.47
C ARG A 297 -12.63 1.76 14.03
N HIS A 298 -12.55 1.96 12.75
CA HIS A 298 -12.51 3.29 12.13
C HIS A 298 -13.61 4.19 12.70
N TYR A 299 -13.26 5.44 12.99
CA TYR A 299 -14.09 6.48 13.62
C TYR A 299 -14.40 6.30 15.12
N TYR A 300 -13.90 5.26 15.79
CA TYR A 300 -14.03 5.23 17.24
C TYR A 300 -13.22 6.35 17.86
N VAL A 301 -13.82 7.04 18.83
CA VAL A 301 -13.17 8.15 19.54
C VAL A 301 -12.11 7.59 20.49
N ILE A 302 -10.95 8.27 20.52
CA ILE A 302 -9.89 8.00 21.50
C ILE A 302 -10.02 9.06 22.60
N LYS A 303 -10.02 8.62 23.86
CA LYS A 303 -10.17 9.46 25.05
C LYS A 303 -9.02 9.28 26.02
N ASP A 304 -8.81 10.27 26.88
CA ASP A 304 -7.95 10.16 28.06
C ASP A 304 -8.66 9.47 29.23
N ALA A 305 -7.97 9.28 30.34
CA ALA A 305 -8.53 8.66 31.56
C ALA A 305 -9.65 9.49 32.22
N ALA A 306 -9.72 10.78 31.93
CA ALA A 306 -10.79 11.66 32.41
C ALA A 306 -12.04 11.67 31.51
N GLY A 307 -11.95 10.97 30.34
CA GLY A 307 -13.04 10.89 29.37
C GLY A 307 -13.04 12.02 28.34
N ASN A 308 -12.01 12.86 28.30
CA ASN A 308 -11.89 13.90 27.28
C ASN A 308 -11.48 13.27 25.94
N GLU A 309 -12.03 13.78 24.85
CA GLU A 309 -11.63 13.36 23.50
C GLU A 309 -10.22 13.88 23.20
N ILE A 310 -9.31 12.96 22.78
CA ILE A 310 -7.93 13.26 22.43
C ILE A 310 -7.57 12.80 21.02
N GLY A 311 -8.49 12.14 20.32
CA GLY A 311 -8.22 11.65 18.97
C GLY A 311 -9.25 10.70 18.42
N THR A 312 -8.87 10.04 17.30
CA THR A 312 -9.77 9.14 16.56
C THR A 312 -9.01 7.94 16.00
N VAL A 313 -9.60 6.76 16.08
CA VAL A 313 -9.11 5.53 15.45
C VAL A 313 -9.30 5.62 13.94
N THR A 314 -8.25 5.33 13.19
CA THR A 314 -8.27 5.30 11.72
C THR A 314 -8.35 3.88 11.17
N SER A 315 -7.68 2.93 11.81
CA SER A 315 -7.71 1.50 11.45
C SER A 315 -7.66 0.64 12.69
N GLY A 316 -8.28 -0.53 12.65
CA GLY A 316 -8.24 -1.45 13.78
C GLY A 316 -8.72 -2.86 13.45
N THR A 317 -8.06 -3.85 14.01
CA THR A 317 -8.36 -5.26 13.79
C THR A 317 -8.01 -6.12 15.00
N GLN A 318 -8.56 -7.35 15.03
CA GLN A 318 -7.97 -8.44 15.79
C GLN A 318 -6.80 -8.98 14.96
N ALA A 319 -5.55 -8.71 15.37
CA ALA A 319 -4.36 -9.11 14.64
C ALA A 319 -4.16 -10.63 14.70
N PRO A 320 -4.25 -11.36 13.57
CA PRO A 320 -4.22 -12.81 13.59
C PRO A 320 -2.88 -13.40 14.07
N SER A 321 -1.74 -12.75 13.70
CA SER A 321 -0.41 -13.20 14.13
C SER A 321 -0.14 -13.00 15.62
N LEU A 322 -0.79 -12.00 16.23
CA LEU A 322 -0.51 -11.59 17.61
C LEU A 322 -1.55 -12.11 18.62
N GLY A 323 -2.72 -12.54 18.15
CA GLY A 323 -3.84 -12.90 19.02
C GLY A 323 -4.39 -11.71 19.84
N LYS A 324 -4.02 -10.49 19.47
CA LYS A 324 -4.39 -9.22 20.13
C LYS A 324 -5.12 -8.29 19.20
N ALA A 325 -5.95 -7.42 19.76
CA ALA A 325 -6.53 -6.32 19.00
C ALA A 325 -5.57 -5.13 18.98
N VAL A 326 -5.31 -4.60 17.77
CA VAL A 326 -4.41 -3.48 17.51
C VAL A 326 -5.08 -2.45 16.62
N GLY A 327 -4.59 -1.23 16.64
CA GLY A 327 -5.09 -0.16 15.78
C GLY A 327 -4.09 0.94 15.52
N LEU A 328 -4.42 1.76 14.52
CA LEU A 328 -3.81 3.05 14.25
C LEU A 328 -4.83 4.14 14.56
N GLY A 329 -4.36 5.30 14.99
CA GLY A 329 -5.21 6.44 15.23
C GLY A 329 -4.40 7.71 15.45
N TYR A 330 -5.02 8.86 15.16
CA TYR A 330 -4.45 10.15 15.50
C TYR A 330 -4.78 10.50 16.93
N VAL A 331 -3.79 10.94 17.66
CA VAL A 331 -3.95 11.51 19.01
C VAL A 331 -3.23 12.85 19.11
N ALA A 332 -3.68 13.73 20.01
CA ALA A 332 -2.96 14.93 20.36
C ALA A 332 -1.54 14.58 20.81
N ILE A 333 -0.56 15.43 20.46
CA ILE A 333 0.87 15.09 20.55
C ILE A 333 1.32 14.73 21.97
N GLU A 334 0.71 15.31 23.00
CA GLU A 334 0.98 15.01 24.41
C GLU A 334 0.62 13.59 24.82
N HIS A 335 -0.26 12.91 24.05
CA HIS A 335 -0.66 11.52 24.26
C HIS A 335 0.03 10.52 23.33
N ALA A 336 0.91 11.01 22.43
CA ALA A 336 1.53 10.18 21.38
C ALA A 336 2.77 9.39 21.84
N ALA A 337 3.24 9.57 23.07
CA ALA A 337 4.43 8.87 23.55
C ALA A 337 4.18 7.36 23.70
N VAL A 338 5.14 6.54 23.27
CA VAL A 338 5.08 5.08 23.49
C VAL A 338 4.95 4.79 24.98
N GLY A 339 3.97 3.96 25.33
CA GLY A 339 3.64 3.66 26.72
C GLY A 339 2.47 4.45 27.27
N SER A 340 2.01 5.52 26.59
CA SER A 340 0.84 6.29 27.01
C SER A 340 -0.41 5.42 27.06
N GLU A 341 -1.18 5.55 28.14
CA GLU A 341 -2.48 4.93 28.26
C GLU A 341 -3.51 5.80 27.54
N ILE A 342 -4.34 5.18 26.73
CA ILE A 342 -5.46 5.78 26.00
C ILE A 342 -6.68 4.88 26.15
N PHE A 343 -7.85 5.41 25.86
CA PHE A 343 -9.10 4.67 25.98
C PHE A 343 -9.87 4.79 24.66
N ILE A 344 -10.30 3.66 24.13
CA ILE A 344 -11.14 3.61 22.94
C ILE A 344 -12.58 3.56 23.36
N ASP A 345 -13.39 4.51 22.90
CA ASP A 345 -14.82 4.53 23.16
C ASP A 345 -15.54 3.50 22.28
N ILE A 346 -15.84 2.35 22.85
CA ILE A 346 -16.56 1.27 22.17
C ILE A 346 -17.97 1.19 22.75
N ARG A 347 -18.95 1.70 22.00
CA ARG A 347 -20.38 1.69 22.41
C ARG A 347 -20.61 2.33 23.79
N ASN A 348 -20.03 3.51 23.98
CA ASN A 348 -20.07 4.27 25.26
C ASN A 348 -19.35 3.58 26.44
N THR A 349 -18.42 2.68 26.14
CA THR A 349 -17.57 2.06 27.15
C THR A 349 -16.11 2.42 26.84
N LEU A 350 -15.41 2.95 27.82
CA LEU A 350 -13.99 3.26 27.72
C LEU A 350 -13.17 1.97 27.87
N VAL A 351 -12.62 1.50 26.78
CA VAL A 351 -11.81 0.26 26.70
C VAL A 351 -10.34 0.65 26.66
N LYS A 352 -9.59 0.21 27.65
CA LYS A 352 -8.20 0.60 27.83
C LYS A 352 -7.31 0.07 26.71
N ALA A 353 -6.42 0.92 26.21
CA ALA A 353 -5.40 0.62 25.24
C ALA A 353 -4.07 1.31 25.61
N LYS A 354 -3.00 0.95 24.94
CA LYS A 354 -1.67 1.50 25.16
C LYS A 354 -0.99 1.82 23.85
N VAL A 355 -0.43 3.01 23.75
CA VAL A 355 0.40 3.40 22.58
C VAL A 355 1.66 2.54 22.53
N VAL A 356 1.93 1.95 21.38
CA VAL A 356 3.08 1.08 21.11
C VAL A 356 3.83 1.50 19.86
N LYS A 357 5.04 0.99 19.71
CA LYS A 357 5.76 1.08 18.42
C LYS A 357 5.13 0.11 17.42
N PHE A 358 5.18 0.46 16.15
CA PHE A 358 4.90 -0.47 15.06
C PHE A 358 6.13 -0.55 14.12
N PRO A 359 6.33 -1.63 13.35
CA PRO A 359 5.38 -2.75 13.18
C PRO A 359 5.03 -3.43 14.51
N PHE A 360 3.76 -3.92 14.58
CA PHE A 360 3.26 -4.63 15.78
C PHE A 360 3.83 -6.04 15.88
N LYS A 361 4.35 -6.56 14.75
CA LYS A 361 4.96 -7.89 14.63
C LYS A 361 6.46 -7.76 14.37
#